data_e8048d84b1f4545336508c08cfe8d4c6
#
_entry.id   e8048d84b1f4545336508c08cfe8d4c6
#
_cell.length_a   1.000
_cell.length_b   1.000
_cell.length_c   1.000
_cell.angle_alpha   90.00
_cell.angle_beta   90.00
_cell.angle_gamma   90.00
#
_symmetry.space_group_name_H-M   'P 1'
#
loop_
_entity.id
_entity.type
_entity.pdbx_description
1 polymer ?
#
loop_
_entity_poly.entity_id
_entity_poly.type
_entity_poly.pdbx_seq_one_letter_code
_entity_poly.pdbx_strand_id
1 'polypeptide(L)'
;MGKVIKRRTFLVNGALLLAVGPAGSKPGLPVHSLHGRLICLDTHLDTPASLARPGWDIMARHSARTDLTQVDVPRMKAGGLDGGFWAIYTPQGPLTPEGMMAARDAALLRAVEIREMVAAHPKTFELAFEAEDAARIAAKGKIIVYQSIENSYPLGEDVTLLRGFYALGVRMAGPVHFRVNQFGDSATDTPKWNGLSPKGKELAALANDLGVVLDASHAADSVFDDLIGLSRAPIMCSH
;
A
#
# COMPACT_ATOMS: atom_id res chain seq x y z
N MET A 1 -6.41 27.05 -25.69
CA MET A 1 -7.51 26.16 -26.14
C MET A 1 -7.27 24.78 -25.55
N GLY A 2 -7.81 24.53 -24.36
CA GLY A 2 -7.65 23.27 -23.65
C GLY A 2 -8.57 22.19 -24.26
N LYS A 3 -8.02 21.06 -24.63
CA LYS A 3 -8.80 19.88 -25.03
C LYS A 3 -9.42 19.26 -23.78
N VAL A 4 -10.73 19.43 -23.63
CA VAL A 4 -11.53 18.68 -22.65
C VAL A 4 -11.52 17.20 -23.07
N ILE A 5 -10.86 16.35 -22.30
CA ILE A 5 -10.91 14.89 -22.48
C ILE A 5 -12.29 14.44 -21.97
N LYS A 6 -13.16 14.04 -22.89
CA LYS A 6 -14.50 13.57 -22.55
C LYS A 6 -14.42 12.29 -21.72
N ARG A 7 -15.08 12.31 -20.55
CA ARG A 7 -15.23 11.20 -19.57
C ARG A 7 -15.63 9.81 -20.15
N ARG A 8 -15.91 9.71 -21.44
CA ARG A 8 -16.38 8.46 -22.09
C ARG A 8 -15.28 7.50 -22.53
N THR A 9 -14.01 7.88 -22.49
CA THR A 9 -12.91 7.02 -22.99
C THR A 9 -12.30 6.13 -21.91
N PHE A 10 -12.57 6.38 -20.64
CA PHE A 10 -11.98 5.61 -19.51
C PHE A 10 -12.70 4.31 -19.19
N LEU A 11 -13.93 4.11 -19.69
CA LEU A 11 -14.75 2.91 -19.36
C LEU A 11 -14.67 1.79 -20.41
N VAL A 12 -13.86 1.92 -21.45
CA VAL A 12 -13.85 0.93 -22.57
C VAL A 12 -12.70 -0.07 -22.47
N ASN A 13 -11.66 0.17 -21.69
CA ASN A 13 -10.49 -0.71 -21.63
C ASN A 13 -10.43 -1.68 -20.42
N GLY A 14 -11.44 -1.70 -19.56
CA GLY A 14 -11.49 -2.55 -18.37
C GLY A 14 -12.56 -3.64 -18.36
N ALA A 15 -13.42 -3.71 -19.36
CA ALA A 15 -14.45 -4.74 -19.46
C ALA A 15 -14.13 -5.68 -20.62
N LEU A 16 -13.40 -6.75 -20.35
CA LEU A 16 -13.45 -7.95 -21.19
C LEU A 16 -14.82 -8.58 -20.99
N LEU A 17 -15.83 -8.09 -21.71
CA LEU A 17 -17.12 -8.76 -21.85
C LEU A 17 -16.87 -10.06 -22.62
N LEU A 18 -16.75 -11.17 -21.90
CA LEU A 18 -16.91 -12.48 -22.46
C LEU A 18 -18.34 -12.59 -22.95
N ALA A 19 -18.55 -12.46 -24.26
CA ALA A 19 -19.80 -12.82 -24.90
C ALA A 19 -20.06 -14.31 -24.65
N VAL A 20 -21.00 -14.61 -23.79
CA VAL A 20 -21.50 -15.97 -23.55
C VAL A 20 -22.44 -16.27 -24.69
N GLY A 21 -21.94 -16.96 -25.72
CA GLY A 21 -22.77 -17.60 -26.71
C GLY A 21 -23.48 -18.83 -26.09
N PRO A 22 -24.72 -19.14 -26.52
CA PRO A 22 -25.40 -20.34 -26.04
C PRO A 22 -24.82 -21.56 -26.74
N ALA A 23 -24.18 -22.42 -26.04
CA ALA A 23 -24.00 -23.87 -26.25
C ALA A 23 -22.63 -24.38 -25.82
N GLY A 24 -22.64 -25.27 -24.85
CA GLY A 24 -21.49 -26.11 -24.49
C GLY A 24 -20.48 -25.46 -23.57
N SER A 25 -20.92 -25.08 -22.38
CA SER A 25 -20.00 -24.74 -21.28
C SER A 25 -19.20 -25.98 -20.93
N LYS A 26 -17.90 -26.01 -21.32
CA LYS A 26 -16.95 -26.89 -20.63
C LYS A 26 -17.10 -26.62 -19.15
N PRO A 27 -17.14 -27.65 -18.28
CA PRO A 27 -17.23 -27.41 -16.86
C PRO A 27 -16.09 -26.46 -16.50
N GLY A 28 -16.43 -25.26 -15.99
CA GLY A 28 -15.46 -24.29 -15.54
C GLY A 28 -14.54 -24.95 -14.53
N LEU A 29 -13.27 -24.64 -14.54
CA LEU A 29 -12.33 -25.11 -13.51
C LEU A 29 -12.94 -24.79 -12.14
N PRO A 30 -12.88 -25.71 -11.16
CA PRO A 30 -13.31 -25.41 -9.81
C PRO A 30 -12.69 -24.09 -9.34
N VAL A 31 -13.46 -23.25 -8.65
CA VAL A 31 -13.00 -21.92 -8.18
C VAL A 31 -11.66 -22.02 -7.44
N HIS A 32 -11.47 -23.04 -6.62
CA HIS A 32 -10.20 -23.31 -5.94
C HIS A 32 -9.02 -23.54 -6.89
N SER A 33 -9.24 -24.18 -8.06
CA SER A 33 -8.17 -24.41 -9.03
C SER A 33 -7.82 -23.14 -9.81
N LEU A 34 -8.77 -22.23 -10.01
CA LEU A 34 -8.50 -20.93 -10.60
C LEU A 34 -7.77 -20.02 -9.61
N HIS A 35 -8.27 -19.88 -8.40
CA HIS A 35 -7.67 -19.06 -7.34
C HIS A 35 -6.20 -19.48 -7.09
N GLY A 36 -5.92 -20.76 -6.96
CA GLY A 36 -4.55 -21.28 -6.76
C GLY A 36 -3.57 -21.06 -7.93
N ARG A 37 -4.02 -20.44 -9.04
CA ARG A 37 -3.16 -20.04 -10.17
C ARG A 37 -3.00 -18.52 -10.28
N LEU A 38 -3.69 -17.77 -9.46
CA LEU A 38 -3.57 -16.31 -9.38
C LEU A 38 -2.51 -15.96 -8.34
N ILE A 39 -1.88 -14.82 -8.52
CA ILE A 39 -1.11 -14.17 -7.46
C ILE A 39 -2.05 -13.18 -6.79
N CYS A 40 -2.41 -13.46 -5.54
CA CYS A 40 -3.33 -12.65 -4.76
C CYS A 40 -2.53 -11.77 -3.79
N LEU A 41 -2.60 -10.46 -3.97
CA LEU A 41 -1.94 -9.47 -3.12
C LEU A 41 -2.99 -8.62 -2.42
N ASP A 42 -2.80 -8.41 -1.13
CA ASP A 42 -3.52 -7.39 -0.37
C ASP A 42 -2.79 -6.04 -0.54
N THR A 43 -3.52 -5.01 -0.90
CA THR A 43 -2.93 -3.70 -1.14
C THR A 43 -2.69 -2.89 0.14
N HIS A 44 -3.17 -3.38 1.30
CA HIS A 44 -2.93 -2.72 2.59
C HIS A 44 -2.99 -3.70 3.77
N LEU A 45 -1.87 -4.01 4.37
CA LEU A 45 -1.75 -4.90 5.53
C LEU A 45 -1.22 -4.14 6.75
N ASP A 46 -2.05 -3.92 7.76
CA ASP A 46 -1.66 -3.33 9.06
C ASP A 46 -0.95 -4.30 10.00
N THR A 47 -0.73 -5.51 9.55
CA THR A 47 -0.06 -6.57 10.32
C THR A 47 1.27 -6.13 10.95
N PRO A 48 2.09 -5.24 10.32
CA PRO A 48 3.31 -4.74 10.94
C PRO A 48 3.12 -4.11 12.32
N ALA A 49 1.96 -3.54 12.62
CA ALA A 49 1.66 -3.01 13.94
C ALA A 49 1.72 -4.07 15.06
N SER A 50 1.61 -5.36 14.71
CA SER A 50 1.69 -6.47 15.67
C SER A 50 3.10 -7.02 15.87
N LEU A 51 4.06 -6.72 14.99
CA LEU A 51 5.42 -7.30 15.03
C LEU A 51 6.17 -6.96 16.33
N ALA A 52 5.97 -5.76 16.87
CA ALA A 52 6.58 -5.32 18.13
C ALA A 52 5.83 -5.79 19.39
N ARG A 53 4.70 -6.50 19.26
CA ARG A 53 3.93 -6.96 20.43
C ARG A 53 4.64 -8.13 21.11
N PRO A 54 4.93 -8.07 22.43
CA PRO A 54 5.57 -9.18 23.12
C PRO A 54 4.81 -10.50 22.95
N GLY A 55 5.52 -11.54 22.52
CA GLY A 55 4.97 -12.88 22.37
C GLY A 55 4.07 -13.06 21.13
N TRP A 56 3.89 -12.05 20.28
CA TRP A 56 3.19 -12.21 19.02
C TRP A 56 4.12 -12.77 17.93
N ASP A 57 3.68 -13.80 17.25
CA ASP A 57 4.46 -14.49 16.22
C ASP A 57 3.64 -14.62 14.93
N ILE A 58 4.10 -13.99 13.85
CA ILE A 58 3.47 -14.06 12.52
C ILE A 58 3.33 -15.49 12.00
N MET A 59 4.18 -16.41 12.47
CA MET A 59 4.16 -17.81 12.07
C MET A 59 3.11 -18.63 12.82
N ALA A 60 2.58 -18.12 13.94
CA ALA A 60 1.53 -18.76 14.72
C ALA A 60 0.14 -18.40 14.17
N ARG A 61 -0.83 -19.32 14.35
CA ARG A 61 -2.23 -19.04 14.01
C ARG A 61 -2.89 -18.18 15.08
N HIS A 62 -3.38 -17.02 14.70
CA HIS A 62 -4.08 -16.07 15.55
C HIS A 62 -5.58 -16.08 15.31
N SER A 63 -6.31 -15.32 16.13
CA SER A 63 -7.75 -15.14 16.03
C SER A 63 -8.12 -13.65 16.10
N ALA A 64 -8.83 -13.16 15.09
CA ALA A 64 -9.37 -11.80 15.08
C ALA A 64 -10.30 -11.50 16.27
N ARG A 65 -10.84 -12.54 16.93
CA ARG A 65 -11.73 -12.39 18.09
C ARG A 65 -10.97 -12.22 19.41
N THR A 66 -9.79 -12.84 19.54
CA THR A 66 -9.06 -12.90 20.81
C THR A 66 -7.88 -11.93 20.87
N ASP A 67 -7.20 -11.71 19.75
CA ASP A 67 -6.02 -10.85 19.70
C ASP A 67 -6.11 -9.70 18.68
N LEU A 68 -7.26 -9.58 18.02
CA LEU A 68 -7.58 -8.53 17.04
C LEU A 68 -6.67 -8.53 15.80
N THR A 69 -5.87 -9.58 15.57
CA THR A 69 -5.02 -9.66 14.39
C THR A 69 -5.77 -10.30 13.22
N GLN A 70 -5.67 -9.70 12.04
CA GLN A 70 -6.38 -10.13 10.85
C GLN A 70 -5.58 -11.12 10.02
N VAL A 71 -4.24 -11.02 10.03
CA VAL A 71 -3.34 -11.75 9.14
C VAL A 71 -2.25 -12.47 9.92
N ASP A 72 -2.00 -13.72 9.55
CA ASP A 72 -0.85 -14.54 9.94
C ASP A 72 -0.56 -15.57 8.85
N VAL A 73 0.61 -16.17 8.87
CA VAL A 73 1.04 -17.13 7.84
C VAL A 73 0.08 -18.31 7.65
N PRO A 74 -0.41 -18.98 8.71
CA PRO A 74 -1.38 -20.05 8.56
C PRO A 74 -2.69 -19.63 7.88
N ARG A 75 -3.20 -18.41 8.16
CA ARG A 75 -4.42 -17.89 7.54
C ARG A 75 -4.18 -17.39 6.12
N MET A 76 -3.05 -16.74 5.84
CA MET A 76 -2.65 -16.38 4.48
C MET A 76 -2.63 -17.60 3.57
N LYS A 77 -1.94 -18.67 4.01
CA LYS A 77 -1.87 -19.93 3.26
C LYS A 77 -3.24 -20.58 3.08
N ALA A 78 -4.07 -20.61 4.12
CA ALA A 78 -5.40 -21.18 4.05
C ALA A 78 -6.34 -20.38 3.13
N GLY A 79 -6.18 -19.06 3.07
CA GLY A 79 -6.96 -18.13 2.23
C GLY A 79 -6.41 -17.97 0.80
N GLY A 80 -5.21 -18.48 0.50
CA GLY A 80 -4.56 -18.27 -0.79
C GLY A 80 -4.11 -16.83 -1.02
N LEU A 81 -3.70 -16.11 0.06
CA LEU A 81 -3.11 -14.80 -0.02
C LEU A 81 -1.59 -14.94 -0.16
N ASP A 82 -1.04 -14.48 -1.28
CA ASP A 82 0.38 -14.65 -1.60
C ASP A 82 1.27 -13.55 -1.03
N GLY A 83 0.69 -12.46 -0.53
CA GLY A 83 1.42 -11.37 0.06
C GLY A 83 0.70 -10.04 -0.05
N GLY A 84 1.44 -8.93 -0.04
CA GLY A 84 0.84 -7.62 -0.16
C GLY A 84 1.76 -6.48 0.20
N PHE A 85 1.15 -5.30 0.40
CA PHE A 85 1.81 -4.10 0.87
C PHE A 85 1.69 -4.03 2.41
N TRP A 86 2.83 -4.15 3.07
CA TRP A 86 2.97 -4.16 4.52
C TRP A 86 3.14 -2.73 5.01
N ALA A 87 2.13 -2.20 5.69
CA ALA A 87 2.03 -0.79 6.00
C ALA A 87 2.97 -0.34 7.12
N ILE A 88 3.73 0.70 6.84
CA ILE A 88 4.43 1.52 7.82
C ILE A 88 3.44 2.63 8.20
N TYR A 89 2.64 2.36 9.22
CA TYR A 89 1.71 3.33 9.78
C TYR A 89 2.29 3.97 11.03
N THR A 90 2.11 5.28 11.14
CA THR A 90 2.38 6.05 12.35
C THR A 90 1.22 7.00 12.63
N PRO A 91 0.69 7.04 13.87
CA PRO A 91 -0.30 8.04 14.23
C PRO A 91 0.23 9.45 14.00
N GLN A 92 -0.63 10.32 13.47
CA GLN A 92 -0.26 11.72 13.31
C GLN A 92 -0.30 12.44 14.66
N GLY A 93 0.86 12.96 15.05
CA GLY A 93 1.04 13.85 16.19
C GLY A 93 0.81 15.33 15.81
N PRO A 94 1.27 16.26 16.67
CA PRO A 94 1.28 17.68 16.34
C PRO A 94 2.12 17.98 15.10
N LEU A 95 1.68 18.97 14.30
CA LEU A 95 2.45 19.44 13.14
C LEU A 95 3.62 20.34 13.59
N THR A 96 4.49 19.79 14.42
CA THR A 96 5.71 20.43 14.93
C THR A 96 6.94 19.60 14.57
N PRO A 97 8.13 20.20 14.54
CA PRO A 97 9.37 19.43 14.27
C PRO A 97 9.53 18.22 15.18
N GLU A 98 9.23 18.35 16.46
CA GLU A 98 9.35 17.25 17.45
C GLU A 98 8.36 16.12 17.17
N GLY A 99 7.09 16.48 16.85
CA GLY A 99 6.06 15.50 16.50
C GLY A 99 6.40 14.73 15.22
N MET A 100 6.89 15.45 14.21
CA MET A 100 7.32 14.85 12.93
C MET A 100 8.55 13.96 13.11
N MET A 101 9.53 14.39 13.94
CA MET A 101 10.72 13.57 14.25
C MET A 101 10.34 12.28 14.98
N ALA A 102 9.48 12.35 15.98
CA ALA A 102 9.01 11.17 16.70
C ALA A 102 8.30 10.17 15.76
N ALA A 103 7.46 10.65 14.85
CA ALA A 103 6.80 9.83 13.85
C ALA A 103 7.80 9.23 12.84
N ARG A 104 8.79 10.01 12.39
CA ARG A 104 9.87 9.52 11.51
C ARG A 104 10.61 8.36 12.15
N ASP A 105 11.02 8.52 13.41
CA ASP A 105 11.79 7.50 14.11
C ASP A 105 10.95 6.22 14.30
N ALA A 106 9.66 6.35 14.61
CA ALA A 106 8.73 5.23 14.68
C ALA A 106 8.52 4.55 13.31
N ALA A 107 8.41 5.33 12.23
CA ALA A 107 8.27 4.80 10.88
C ALA A 107 9.54 4.04 10.42
N LEU A 108 10.72 4.57 10.71
CA LEU A 108 11.99 3.90 10.42
C LEU A 108 12.10 2.60 11.18
N LEU A 109 11.76 2.60 12.49
CA LEU A 109 11.73 1.37 13.29
C LEU A 109 10.77 0.35 12.68
N ARG A 110 9.56 0.74 12.29
CA ARG A 110 8.59 -0.15 11.65
C ARG A 110 9.13 -0.73 10.33
N ALA A 111 9.78 0.07 9.51
CA ALA A 111 10.41 -0.41 8.28
C ALA A 111 11.48 -1.47 8.56
N VAL A 112 12.26 -1.29 9.61
CA VAL A 112 13.29 -2.25 10.06
C VAL A 112 12.63 -3.53 10.59
N GLU A 113 11.60 -3.44 11.44
CA GLU A 113 10.86 -4.58 11.99
C GLU A 113 10.28 -5.49 10.88
N ILE A 114 9.73 -4.89 9.80
CA ILE A 114 9.27 -5.67 8.63
C ILE A 114 10.46 -6.44 8.00
N ARG A 115 11.60 -5.78 7.84
CA ARG A 115 12.78 -6.41 7.25
C ARG A 115 13.37 -7.50 8.14
N GLU A 116 13.39 -7.29 9.44
CA GLU A 116 13.82 -8.28 10.44
C GLU A 116 12.91 -9.51 10.43
N MET A 117 11.59 -9.32 10.36
CA MET A 117 10.63 -10.41 10.19
C MET A 117 10.93 -11.23 8.96
N VAL A 118 11.17 -10.59 7.80
CA VAL A 118 11.54 -11.29 6.56
C VAL A 118 12.86 -12.03 6.71
N ALA A 119 13.88 -11.41 7.32
CA ALA A 119 15.19 -11.99 7.55
C ALA A 119 15.16 -13.17 8.54
N ALA A 120 14.29 -13.12 9.55
CA ALA A 120 14.10 -14.22 10.50
C ALA A 120 13.41 -15.44 9.86
N HIS A 121 12.60 -15.23 8.81
CA HIS A 121 11.84 -16.30 8.16
C HIS A 121 12.10 -16.39 6.64
N PRO A 122 13.35 -16.54 6.18
CA PRO A 122 13.73 -16.42 4.77
C PRO A 122 13.18 -17.53 3.87
N LYS A 123 12.70 -18.63 4.46
CA LYS A 123 11.99 -19.71 3.75
C LYS A 123 10.51 -19.38 3.50
N THR A 124 9.94 -18.43 4.25
CA THR A 124 8.53 -18.10 4.21
C THR A 124 8.28 -16.78 3.50
N PHE A 125 9.13 -15.77 3.71
CA PHE A 125 8.95 -14.42 3.18
C PHE A 125 10.12 -14.02 2.27
N GLU A 126 9.84 -13.08 1.36
CA GLU A 126 10.87 -12.40 0.59
C GLU A 126 10.42 -10.95 0.31
N LEU A 127 11.35 -9.99 0.48
CA LEU A 127 11.11 -8.59 0.13
C LEU A 127 11.02 -8.44 -1.40
N ALA A 128 10.04 -7.68 -1.85
CA ALA A 128 9.82 -7.31 -3.24
C ALA A 128 10.14 -5.82 -3.44
N PHE A 129 10.87 -5.51 -4.52
CA PHE A 129 11.33 -4.17 -4.87
C PHE A 129 10.83 -3.74 -6.25
N GLU A 130 10.54 -4.70 -7.13
CA GLU A 130 10.09 -4.48 -8.50
C GLU A 130 8.78 -5.25 -8.74
N ALA A 131 8.01 -4.87 -9.75
CA ALA A 131 6.74 -5.53 -10.06
C ALA A 131 6.92 -7.03 -10.37
N GLU A 132 8.00 -7.38 -11.07
CA GLU A 132 8.34 -8.74 -11.46
C GLU A 132 8.69 -9.63 -10.28
N ASP A 133 9.07 -9.04 -9.15
CA ASP A 133 9.38 -9.79 -7.93
C ASP A 133 8.18 -10.58 -7.42
N ALA A 134 6.95 -10.09 -7.62
CA ALA A 134 5.75 -10.80 -7.20
C ALA A 134 5.69 -12.21 -7.81
N ALA A 135 5.84 -12.31 -9.13
CA ALA A 135 5.83 -13.60 -9.82
C ALA A 135 7.03 -14.49 -9.43
N ARG A 136 8.21 -13.89 -9.31
CA ARG A 136 9.45 -14.59 -8.94
C ARG A 136 9.37 -15.17 -7.52
N ILE A 137 8.81 -14.43 -6.57
CA ILE A 137 8.67 -14.82 -5.17
C ILE A 137 7.57 -15.88 -5.02
N ALA A 138 6.41 -15.65 -5.65
CA ALA A 138 5.30 -16.61 -5.67
C ALA A 138 5.73 -17.97 -6.23
N ALA A 139 6.54 -17.99 -7.30
CA ALA A 139 7.07 -19.23 -7.87
C ALA A 139 7.94 -20.04 -6.91
N LYS A 140 8.49 -19.40 -5.86
CA LYS A 140 9.23 -20.07 -4.77
C LYS A 140 8.32 -20.54 -3.62
N GLY A 141 7.01 -20.28 -3.71
CA GLY A 141 6.05 -20.56 -2.63
C GLY A 141 6.25 -19.69 -1.39
N LYS A 142 6.86 -18.50 -1.55
CA LYS A 142 7.09 -17.55 -0.47
C LYS A 142 6.04 -16.44 -0.49
N ILE A 143 5.84 -15.82 0.66
CA ILE A 143 4.96 -14.66 0.85
C ILE A 143 5.70 -13.41 0.40
N ILE A 144 5.03 -12.63 -0.43
CA ILE A 144 5.54 -11.40 -1.05
C ILE A 144 5.40 -10.24 -0.07
N VAL A 145 6.47 -9.50 0.17
CA VAL A 145 6.49 -8.36 1.08
C VAL A 145 6.92 -7.10 0.33
N TYR A 146 5.96 -6.29 -0.10
CA TYR A 146 6.18 -4.89 -0.44
C TYR A 146 5.99 -4.05 0.82
N GLN A 147 6.77 -2.98 0.99
CA GLN A 147 6.52 -2.01 2.06
C GLN A 147 5.78 -0.79 1.51
N SER A 148 4.86 -0.26 2.30
CA SER A 148 4.16 0.99 2.02
C SER A 148 4.23 1.95 3.20
N ILE A 149 4.16 3.26 2.94
CA ILE A 149 3.93 4.27 3.97
C ILE A 149 2.46 4.67 3.89
N GLU A 150 1.73 4.43 4.95
CA GLU A 150 0.43 5.04 5.17
C GLU A 150 0.64 6.32 5.98
N ASN A 151 0.12 7.45 5.47
CA ASN A 151 0.36 8.77 6.05
C ASN A 151 1.82 9.24 5.93
N SER A 152 2.10 10.12 4.98
CA SER A 152 3.44 10.67 4.77
C SER A 152 3.89 11.69 5.85
N TYR A 153 3.07 11.94 6.87
CA TYR A 153 3.41 12.79 8.02
C TYR A 153 4.84 12.56 8.57
N PRO A 154 5.34 11.31 8.68
CA PRO A 154 6.71 11.02 9.13
C PRO A 154 7.83 11.59 8.26
N LEU A 155 7.54 11.98 7.02
CA LEU A 155 8.54 12.65 6.18
C LEU A 155 8.83 14.08 6.63
N GLY A 156 8.01 14.63 7.54
CA GLY A 156 8.22 15.96 8.10
C GLY A 156 8.19 17.04 7.01
N GLU A 157 9.11 17.99 7.14
CA GLU A 157 9.28 19.08 6.18
C GLU A 157 10.22 18.73 5.02
N ASP A 158 10.93 17.60 5.10
CA ASP A 158 11.91 17.18 4.09
C ASP A 158 11.37 15.98 3.29
N VAL A 159 10.78 16.27 2.14
CA VAL A 159 10.25 15.27 1.21
C VAL A 159 11.33 14.27 0.78
N THR A 160 12.61 14.66 0.77
CA THR A 160 13.71 13.79 0.32
C THR A 160 13.93 12.58 1.22
N LEU A 161 13.39 12.58 2.44
CA LEU A 161 13.37 11.40 3.33
C LEU A 161 12.67 10.20 2.68
N LEU A 162 11.77 10.42 1.71
CA LEU A 162 11.18 9.32 0.92
C LEU A 162 12.25 8.47 0.23
N ARG A 163 13.41 9.06 -0.17
CA ARG A 163 14.53 8.30 -0.76
C ARG A 163 15.11 7.28 0.22
N GLY A 164 15.20 7.65 1.50
CA GLY A 164 15.64 6.74 2.58
C GLY A 164 14.66 5.57 2.76
N PHE A 165 13.37 5.86 2.81
CA PHE A 165 12.34 4.82 2.88
C PHE A 165 12.31 3.95 1.62
N TYR A 166 12.49 4.52 0.43
CA TYR A 166 12.63 3.77 -0.81
C TYR A 166 13.83 2.80 -0.76
N ALA A 167 14.97 3.24 -0.23
CA ALA A 167 16.14 2.39 -0.04
C ALA A 167 15.88 1.25 0.98
N LEU A 168 15.00 1.48 1.97
CA LEU A 168 14.53 0.45 2.90
C LEU A 168 13.52 -0.52 2.26
N GLY A 169 12.95 -0.21 1.10
CA GLY A 169 12.04 -1.09 0.38
C GLY A 169 10.62 -0.56 0.20
N VAL A 170 10.33 0.68 0.56
CA VAL A 170 9.02 1.28 0.32
C VAL A 170 8.76 1.43 -1.18
N ARG A 171 7.57 1.01 -1.63
CA ARG A 171 7.13 1.07 -3.03
C ARG A 171 5.76 1.71 -3.22
N MET A 172 5.10 2.08 -2.13
CA MET A 172 3.84 2.83 -2.16
C MET A 172 3.79 3.83 -1.01
N ALA A 173 3.20 5.00 -1.22
CA ALA A 173 3.05 6.03 -0.20
C ALA A 173 1.76 6.83 -0.37
N GLY A 174 0.99 6.97 0.72
CA GLY A 174 -0.18 7.83 0.82
C GLY A 174 0.16 9.17 1.49
N PRO A 175 -0.36 10.31 1.01
CA PRO A 175 -0.02 11.63 1.55
C PRO A 175 -0.57 11.88 2.95
N VAL A 176 -1.75 11.35 3.25
CA VAL A 176 -2.52 11.66 4.48
C VAL A 176 -3.15 10.41 5.09
N HIS A 177 -3.64 10.56 6.34
CA HIS A 177 -4.53 9.60 7.00
C HIS A 177 -5.81 10.33 7.46
N PHE A 178 -6.23 10.23 8.70
CA PHE A 178 -7.47 10.84 9.20
C PHE A 178 -7.43 12.36 9.40
N ARG A 179 -6.27 12.99 9.29
CA ARG A 179 -6.10 14.43 9.53
C ARG A 179 -5.36 15.11 8.40
N VAL A 180 -5.70 16.36 8.18
CA VAL A 180 -4.91 17.27 7.36
C VAL A 180 -3.49 17.34 7.90
N ASN A 181 -2.52 17.27 7.03
CA ASN A 181 -1.11 17.38 7.38
C ASN A 181 -0.37 18.35 6.43
N GLN A 182 0.96 18.33 6.44
CA GLN A 182 1.78 19.19 5.59
C GLN A 182 1.73 18.83 4.10
N PHE A 183 1.16 17.67 3.72
CA PHE A 183 1.08 17.21 2.33
C PHE A 183 -0.27 17.44 1.67
N GLY A 184 -1.38 17.42 2.43
CA GLY A 184 -2.69 17.58 1.82
C GLY A 184 -3.86 17.46 2.79
N ASP A 185 -5.05 17.49 2.22
CA ASP A 185 -6.30 17.37 2.92
C ASP A 185 -6.75 15.90 3.04
N SER A 186 -7.27 15.57 4.22
CA SER A 186 -7.86 14.26 4.51
C SER A 186 -9.37 14.28 4.24
N ALA A 187 -9.93 13.13 3.88
CA ALA A 187 -11.36 12.94 3.71
C ALA A 187 -12.19 13.13 5.01
N THR A 188 -11.54 13.06 6.16
CA THR A 188 -12.19 13.07 7.49
C THR A 188 -11.85 14.27 8.35
N ASP A 189 -11.17 15.28 7.78
CA ASP A 189 -10.80 16.50 8.51
C ASP A 189 -11.22 17.76 7.74
N THR A 190 -11.19 18.92 8.40
CA THR A 190 -11.50 20.19 7.76
C THR A 190 -10.43 20.55 6.73
N PRO A 191 -10.80 20.80 5.47
CA PRO A 191 -9.84 21.13 4.42
C PRO A 191 -9.05 22.40 4.75
N LYS A 192 -7.75 22.37 4.43
CA LYS A 192 -6.82 23.49 4.57
C LYS A 192 -6.23 23.93 3.25
N TRP A 193 -5.94 22.97 2.37
CA TRP A 193 -5.18 23.20 1.14
C TRP A 193 -6.07 23.20 -0.10
N ASN A 194 -7.29 22.70 0.02
CA ASN A 194 -8.21 22.42 -1.08
C ASN A 194 -7.57 21.49 -2.13
N GLY A 195 -6.89 20.45 -1.62
CA GLY A 195 -6.15 19.46 -2.39
C GLY A 195 -4.78 19.14 -1.78
N LEU A 196 -3.81 18.86 -2.62
CA LEU A 196 -2.41 18.73 -2.20
C LEU A 196 -1.82 20.11 -1.85
N SER A 197 -1.08 20.18 -0.76
CA SER A 197 -0.23 21.33 -0.46
C SER A 197 0.89 21.46 -1.50
N PRO A 198 1.64 22.58 -1.54
CA PRO A 198 2.86 22.66 -2.34
C PRO A 198 3.82 21.50 -2.06
N LYS A 199 3.99 21.13 -0.79
CA LYS A 199 4.80 20.00 -0.36
C LYS A 199 4.23 18.63 -0.78
N GLY A 200 2.91 18.49 -0.82
CA GLY A 200 2.25 17.31 -1.37
C GLY A 200 2.50 17.12 -2.86
N LYS A 201 2.58 18.23 -3.61
CA LYS A 201 2.94 18.20 -5.04
C LYS A 201 4.41 17.80 -5.24
N GLU A 202 5.30 18.27 -4.36
CA GLU A 202 6.71 17.82 -4.35
C GLU A 202 6.81 16.32 -4.02
N LEU A 203 6.02 15.82 -3.06
CA LEU A 203 5.93 14.39 -2.73
C LEU A 203 5.48 13.58 -3.94
N ALA A 204 4.43 13.99 -4.63
CA ALA A 204 3.94 13.31 -5.83
C ALA A 204 4.99 13.29 -6.94
N ALA A 205 5.70 14.39 -7.17
CA ALA A 205 6.79 14.46 -8.14
C ALA A 205 7.93 13.50 -7.79
N LEU A 206 8.39 13.50 -6.52
CA LEU A 206 9.46 12.62 -6.07
C LEU A 206 9.04 11.13 -6.11
N ALA A 207 7.80 10.81 -5.73
CA ALA A 207 7.27 9.46 -5.82
C ALA A 207 7.30 8.95 -7.27
N ASN A 208 6.85 9.79 -8.22
CA ASN A 208 6.94 9.48 -9.65
C ASN A 208 8.40 9.24 -10.12
N ASP A 209 9.36 10.04 -9.63
CA ASP A 209 10.79 9.90 -10.01
C ASP A 209 11.40 8.61 -9.47
N LEU A 210 10.96 8.17 -8.31
CA LEU A 210 11.42 6.94 -7.65
C LEU A 210 10.70 5.68 -8.12
N GLY A 211 9.55 5.81 -8.80
CA GLY A 211 8.67 4.67 -9.09
C GLY A 211 7.89 4.18 -7.86
N VAL A 212 7.63 5.08 -6.89
CA VAL A 212 6.76 4.81 -5.74
C VAL A 212 5.32 5.04 -6.15
N VAL A 213 4.46 4.07 -5.95
CA VAL A 213 3.02 4.16 -6.23
C VAL A 213 2.39 5.16 -5.26
N LEU A 214 1.59 6.09 -5.78
CA LEU A 214 0.82 7.01 -4.96
C LEU A 214 -0.48 6.34 -4.52
N ASP A 215 -0.74 6.35 -3.21
CA ASP A 215 -1.97 5.82 -2.62
C ASP A 215 -2.90 6.96 -2.23
N ALA A 216 -4.11 6.96 -2.78
CA ALA A 216 -5.13 7.97 -2.52
C ALA A 216 -6.07 7.60 -1.37
N SER A 217 -5.82 6.50 -0.66
CA SER A 217 -6.60 6.14 0.52
C SER A 217 -6.55 7.26 1.56
N HIS A 218 -7.65 7.50 2.26
CA HIS A 218 -7.84 8.61 3.22
C HIS A 218 -7.81 10.03 2.63
N ALA A 219 -7.43 10.19 1.38
CA ALA A 219 -7.34 11.49 0.74
C ALA A 219 -8.72 12.13 0.51
N ALA A 220 -8.85 13.45 0.68
CA ALA A 220 -10.01 14.17 0.23
C ALA A 220 -10.15 14.07 -1.31
N ASP A 221 -11.37 14.21 -1.84
CA ASP A 221 -11.63 14.14 -3.27
C ASP A 221 -10.73 15.10 -4.07
N SER A 222 -10.49 16.31 -3.54
CA SER A 222 -9.59 17.29 -4.15
C SER A 222 -8.13 16.83 -4.21
N VAL A 223 -7.66 16.07 -3.21
CA VAL A 223 -6.32 15.44 -3.23
C VAL A 223 -6.28 14.31 -4.24
N PHE A 224 -7.34 13.49 -4.32
CA PHE A 224 -7.46 12.44 -5.33
C PHE A 224 -7.38 13.02 -6.74
N ASP A 225 -8.12 14.10 -7.02
CA ASP A 225 -8.09 14.79 -8.33
C ASP A 225 -6.69 15.33 -8.65
N ASP A 226 -6.02 15.95 -7.66
CA ASP A 226 -4.62 16.40 -7.82
C ASP A 226 -3.67 15.23 -8.11
N LEU A 227 -3.80 14.11 -7.41
CA LEU A 227 -2.97 12.92 -7.64
C LEU A 227 -3.17 12.34 -9.04
N ILE A 228 -4.42 12.25 -9.52
CA ILE A 228 -4.73 11.84 -10.90
C ILE A 228 -4.08 12.77 -11.93
N GLY A 229 -4.08 14.08 -11.64
CA GLY A 229 -3.51 15.08 -12.54
C GLY A 229 -1.99 15.11 -12.59
N LEU A 230 -1.34 14.74 -11.48
CA LEU A 230 0.12 14.86 -11.30
C LEU A 230 0.86 13.52 -11.47
N SER A 231 0.19 12.40 -11.25
CA SER A 231 0.83 11.10 -11.36
C SER A 231 1.15 10.75 -12.80
N ARG A 232 2.36 10.26 -13.04
CA ARG A 232 2.82 9.74 -14.34
C ARG A 232 2.53 8.25 -14.52
N ALA A 233 2.02 7.61 -13.47
CA ALA A 233 1.66 6.20 -13.44
C ALA A 233 0.27 6.03 -12.78
N PRO A 234 -0.38 4.87 -12.91
CA PRO A 234 -1.61 4.60 -12.17
C PRO A 234 -1.42 4.81 -10.67
N ILE A 235 -2.40 5.43 -10.03
CA ILE A 235 -2.46 5.55 -8.56
C ILE A 235 -3.24 4.37 -7.97
N MET A 236 -3.09 4.16 -6.67
CA MET A 236 -3.79 3.13 -5.91
C MET A 236 -4.83 3.76 -4.99
N CYS A 237 -5.94 3.06 -4.77
CA CYS A 237 -6.81 3.20 -3.61
C CYS A 237 -6.69 1.88 -2.86
N SER A 238 -5.76 1.82 -1.90
CA SER A 238 -5.36 0.55 -1.30
C SER A 238 -6.44 -0.05 -0.40
N HIS A 239 -7.30 0.83 0.19
CA HIS A 239 -8.40 0.42 1.07
C HIS A 239 -9.50 1.47 1.19
#